data_51b508b3057798ee4f4c5a92ac16d485
#
_entry.id   51b508b3057798ee4f4c5a92ac16d485
#
_cell.length_a   1.000
_cell.length_b   1.000
_cell.length_c   1.000
_cell.angle_alpha   90.00
_cell.angle_beta   90.00
_cell.angle_gamma   90.00
#
_symmetry.space_group_name_H-M   'P 1'
#
loop_
_entity.id
_entity.type
_entity.pdbx_description
1 polymer ?
#
loop_
_entity_poly.entity_id
_entity_poly.type
_entity_poly.pdbx_seq_one_letter_code
_entity_poly.pdbx_strand_id
1 'polypeptide(L)'
;CSSKCQTAYGDNCRNRSDNSCSYGCQSYWGDCSSKCQTCYADNCRNQTAVSVPANAHCTSYYSDCSSKCSAWSCDSGYNQSGASCVQEKKTCADYGYRSTALSPLKWDCSSVSVGGLTCYECTTKASSTCTPYFDKSTGRWVQCSIK
;
A
#
# COMPACT_ATOMS: atom_id res chain seq x y z
N CYS A 1 59.97 -29.88 30.05
CA CYS A 1 59.32 -29.17 28.92
C CYS A 1 58.96 -27.72 29.23
N SER A 2 58.94 -27.30 30.47
CA SER A 2 58.62 -25.92 30.86
C SER A 2 59.60 -24.87 30.40
N SER A 3 60.85 -25.24 30.13
CA SER A 3 61.91 -24.33 29.68
C SER A 3 61.84 -23.96 28.18
N LYS A 4 60.89 -24.57 27.43
CA LYS A 4 60.73 -24.32 25.98
C LYS A 4 59.66 -23.35 25.63
N CYS A 5 58.76 -23.00 26.52
CA CYS A 5 57.71 -22.02 26.29
C CYS A 5 58.21 -20.67 26.81
N GLN A 6 58.66 -19.82 25.89
CA GLN A 6 59.18 -18.49 26.26
C GLN A 6 58.09 -17.44 26.43
N THR A 7 56.94 -17.64 25.78
CA THR A 7 55.82 -16.67 25.82
C THR A 7 54.51 -17.39 25.90
N ALA A 8 53.66 -17.04 26.86
CA ALA A 8 52.31 -17.52 26.94
C ALA A 8 51.42 -16.65 26.05
N TYR A 9 50.45 -17.28 25.41
CA TYR A 9 49.43 -16.54 24.65
C TYR A 9 48.45 -15.85 25.61
N GLY A 10 48.19 -14.56 25.38
CA GLY A 10 47.21 -13.80 26.18
C GLY A 10 45.78 -14.17 25.91
N ASP A 11 45.52 -14.77 24.75
CA ASP A 11 44.19 -15.21 24.32
C ASP A 11 44.27 -16.55 23.57
N ASN A 12 43.10 -17.09 23.20
CA ASN A 12 42.96 -18.34 22.45
C ASN A 12 42.67 -18.14 20.96
N CYS A 13 42.94 -16.97 20.42
CA CYS A 13 42.61 -16.62 19.03
C CYS A 13 43.15 -17.60 17.98
N ARG A 14 44.32 -18.19 18.22
CA ARG A 14 44.90 -19.18 17.31
C ARG A 14 44.08 -20.45 17.14
N ASN A 15 43.22 -20.79 18.11
CA ASN A 15 42.38 -22.00 18.13
C ASN A 15 40.91 -21.63 17.72
N ARG A 16 40.59 -20.38 17.51
CA ARG A 16 39.25 -19.92 17.13
C ARG A 16 39.17 -19.61 15.66
N SER A 17 38.06 -20.05 15.06
CA SER A 17 37.72 -19.67 13.68
C SER A 17 37.06 -18.28 13.65
N ASP A 18 37.42 -17.50 12.68
CA ASP A 18 36.78 -16.21 12.39
C ASP A 18 35.70 -16.42 11.34
N ASN A 19 34.45 -16.24 11.70
CA ASN A 19 33.34 -16.38 10.76
C ASN A 19 33.25 -15.15 9.84
N SER A 20 33.16 -15.41 8.54
CA SER A 20 32.90 -14.36 7.57
C SER A 20 31.42 -13.98 7.58
N CYS A 21 31.12 -12.77 8.01
CA CYS A 21 29.76 -12.28 8.23
C CYS A 21 29.32 -11.31 7.17
N SER A 22 28.31 -11.67 6.36
CA SER A 22 27.74 -10.80 5.34
C SER A 22 27.09 -9.54 5.92
N TYR A 23 26.49 -9.66 7.11
CA TYR A 23 25.76 -8.59 7.79
C TYR A 23 26.42 -8.11 9.09
N GLY A 24 27.67 -8.53 9.31
CA GLY A 24 28.43 -8.16 10.49
C GLY A 24 28.39 -9.19 11.60
N CYS A 25 29.32 -9.02 12.53
CA CYS A 25 29.47 -9.92 13.67
C CYS A 25 28.48 -9.58 14.78
N GLN A 26 27.74 -10.56 15.24
CA GLN A 26 26.82 -10.42 16.36
C GLN A 26 27.53 -10.63 17.71
N SER A 27 28.43 -11.60 17.78
CA SER A 27 29.20 -11.87 18.97
C SER A 27 30.59 -12.36 18.65
N TYR A 28 31.53 -12.05 19.52
CA TYR A 28 32.92 -12.48 19.43
C TYR A 28 33.17 -13.61 20.41
N TRP A 29 34.25 -14.37 20.18
CA TRP A 29 34.66 -15.40 21.13
C TRP A 29 35.05 -14.77 22.47
N GLY A 30 34.60 -15.38 23.57
CA GLY A 30 34.90 -14.87 24.90
C GLY A 30 36.40 -14.88 25.22
N ASP A 31 37.14 -15.78 24.59
CA ASP A 31 38.60 -15.93 24.74
C ASP A 31 39.37 -15.38 23.52
N CYS A 32 38.68 -14.76 22.54
CA CYS A 32 39.29 -14.11 21.39
C CYS A 32 38.36 -13.03 20.83
N SER A 33 38.54 -11.80 21.29
CA SER A 33 37.69 -10.65 20.90
C SER A 33 37.91 -10.15 19.49
N SER A 34 38.96 -10.64 18.79
CA SER A 34 39.26 -10.25 17.41
C SER A 34 38.59 -11.13 16.36
N LYS A 35 38.01 -12.28 16.76
CA LYS A 35 37.41 -13.24 15.85
C LYS A 35 35.92 -13.40 16.13
N CYS A 36 35.13 -13.38 15.07
CA CYS A 36 33.68 -13.49 15.14
C CYS A 36 33.23 -14.93 15.41
N GLN A 37 32.41 -15.10 16.44
CA GLN A 37 31.80 -16.37 16.81
C GLN A 37 30.47 -16.58 16.10
N THR A 38 29.63 -15.56 16.09
CA THR A 38 28.27 -15.61 15.54
C THR A 38 28.00 -14.41 14.66
N CYS A 39 27.45 -14.64 13.49
CA CYS A 39 27.05 -13.60 12.57
C CYS A 39 25.59 -13.22 12.75
N TYR A 40 25.23 -11.99 12.40
CA TYR A 40 23.83 -11.63 12.20
C TYR A 40 23.25 -12.41 11.03
N ALA A 41 22.05 -12.96 11.23
CA ALA A 41 21.35 -13.76 10.22
C ALA A 41 20.81 -12.92 9.09
N ASP A 42 20.49 -11.65 9.35
CA ASP A 42 19.95 -10.69 8.41
C ASP A 42 20.50 -9.28 8.67
N ASN A 43 20.12 -8.32 7.81
CA ASN A 43 20.54 -6.93 7.92
C ASN A 43 19.47 -6.02 8.55
N CYS A 44 18.49 -6.60 9.25
CA CYS A 44 17.34 -5.84 9.78
C CYS A 44 17.76 -4.68 10.70
N ARG A 45 18.85 -4.82 11.44
CA ARG A 45 19.35 -3.74 12.31
C ARG A 45 19.77 -2.47 11.55
N ASN A 46 20.14 -2.59 10.25
CA ASN A 46 20.57 -1.48 9.40
C ASN A 46 19.48 -1.01 8.46
N GLN A 47 18.38 -1.76 8.31
CA GLN A 47 17.25 -1.38 7.47
C GLN A 47 16.19 -0.63 8.28
N THR A 48 15.63 0.42 7.68
CA THR A 48 14.52 1.17 8.24
C THR A 48 13.25 0.82 7.49
N ALA A 49 12.25 0.29 8.19
CA ALA A 49 10.95 0.03 7.60
C ALA A 49 10.31 1.34 7.13
N VAL A 50 9.75 1.34 5.93
CA VAL A 50 8.93 2.47 5.47
C VAL A 50 7.65 2.54 6.32
N SER A 51 7.21 3.75 6.63
CA SER A 51 5.95 3.96 7.34
C SER A 51 4.80 3.69 6.38
N VAL A 52 4.01 2.66 6.65
CA VAL A 52 2.81 2.33 5.87
C VAL A 52 1.65 3.15 6.42
N PRO A 53 1.07 4.08 5.62
CA PRO A 53 -0.02 4.93 6.09
C PRO A 53 -1.32 4.12 6.27
N ALA A 54 -2.32 4.76 6.88
CA ALA A 54 -3.67 4.20 6.95
C ALA A 54 -4.22 3.95 5.53
N ASN A 55 -5.01 2.90 5.35
CA ASN A 55 -5.59 2.47 4.06
C ASN A 55 -4.51 2.15 3.00
N ALA A 56 -3.40 1.60 3.47
CA ALA A 56 -2.32 1.10 2.64
C ALA A 56 -1.78 -0.22 3.20
N HIS A 57 -1.07 -0.94 2.36
CA HIS A 57 -0.43 -2.21 2.75
C HIS A 57 0.98 -2.28 2.18
N CYS A 58 1.81 -3.05 2.85
CA CYS A 58 3.17 -3.32 2.37
C CYS A 58 3.13 -4.19 1.12
N THR A 59 3.83 -3.76 0.07
CA THR A 59 3.92 -4.50 -1.20
C THR A 59 5.22 -5.26 -1.37
N SER A 60 6.27 -4.84 -0.70
CA SER A 60 7.56 -5.52 -0.73
C SER A 60 8.34 -5.32 0.56
N TYR A 61 9.23 -6.27 0.82
CA TYR A 61 10.12 -6.26 1.98
C TYR A 61 11.57 -6.19 1.50
N TYR A 62 12.47 -5.79 2.39
CA TYR A 62 13.89 -5.81 2.06
C TYR A 62 14.37 -7.24 1.81
N SER A 63 15.20 -7.44 0.80
CA SER A 63 15.74 -8.76 0.45
C SER A 63 16.62 -9.35 1.56
N ASP A 64 17.26 -8.48 2.33
CA ASP A 64 18.12 -8.82 3.46
C ASP A 64 17.45 -8.63 4.83
N CYS A 65 16.17 -8.27 4.84
CA CYS A 65 15.35 -8.14 6.05
C CYS A 65 13.87 -8.31 5.72
N SER A 66 13.38 -9.54 5.77
CA SER A 66 11.99 -9.88 5.42
C SER A 66 10.94 -9.39 6.42
N SER A 67 11.34 -8.90 7.59
CA SER A 67 10.43 -8.36 8.61
C SER A 67 10.16 -6.86 8.46
N LYS A 68 10.91 -6.16 7.60
CA LYS A 68 10.78 -4.71 7.40
C LYS A 68 10.30 -4.37 6.00
N CYS A 69 9.22 -3.62 5.94
CA CYS A 69 8.62 -3.16 4.68
C CYS A 69 9.54 -2.19 3.95
N SER A 70 9.74 -2.41 2.64
CA SER A 70 10.54 -1.56 1.77
C SER A 70 9.71 -0.69 0.83
N ALA A 71 8.46 -1.10 0.54
CA ALA A 71 7.53 -0.33 -0.27
C ALA A 71 6.09 -0.64 0.10
N TRP A 72 5.20 0.32 -0.14
CA TRP A 72 3.78 0.19 0.14
C TRP A 72 2.94 0.74 -1.02
N SER A 73 1.67 0.35 -1.08
CA SER A 73 0.67 0.93 -1.97
C SER A 73 -0.66 1.10 -1.25
N CYS A 74 -1.52 1.96 -1.79
CA CYS A 74 -2.84 2.17 -1.23
C CYS A 74 -3.74 0.94 -1.44
N ASP A 75 -4.66 0.72 -0.49
CA ASP A 75 -5.70 -0.29 -0.59
C ASP A 75 -6.68 0.04 -1.72
N SER A 76 -7.45 -0.96 -2.15
CA SER A 76 -8.48 -0.78 -3.18
C SER A 76 -9.48 0.32 -2.78
N GLY A 77 -9.77 1.23 -3.71
CA GLY A 77 -10.64 2.38 -3.47
C GLY A 77 -9.94 3.61 -2.86
N TYR A 78 -8.62 3.57 -2.74
CA TYR A 78 -7.80 4.69 -2.27
C TYR A 78 -6.74 5.05 -3.30
N ASN A 79 -6.44 6.34 -3.41
CA ASN A 79 -5.39 6.88 -4.29
C ASN A 79 -4.27 7.49 -3.47
N GLN A 80 -3.04 7.33 -3.94
CA GLN A 80 -1.89 7.91 -3.28
C GLN A 80 -1.86 9.43 -3.45
N SER A 81 -1.71 10.12 -2.33
CA SER A 81 -1.50 11.57 -2.26
C SER A 81 -0.31 11.85 -1.35
N GLY A 82 0.87 12.05 -1.94
CA GLY A 82 2.12 12.17 -1.18
C GLY A 82 2.42 10.90 -0.37
N ALA A 83 2.54 11.02 0.93
CA ALA A 83 2.79 9.93 1.87
C ALA A 83 1.50 9.35 2.49
N SER A 84 0.33 9.65 1.93
CA SER A 84 -0.98 9.24 2.45
C SER A 84 -1.82 8.56 1.37
N CYS A 85 -2.83 7.80 1.80
CA CYS A 85 -3.85 7.24 0.92
C CYS A 85 -5.18 7.94 1.21
N VAL A 86 -5.75 8.55 0.17
CA VAL A 86 -7.04 9.25 0.24
C VAL A 86 -8.10 8.46 -0.50
N GLN A 87 -9.31 8.44 0.04
CA GLN A 87 -10.42 7.72 -0.57
C GLN A 87 -10.72 8.29 -1.95
N GLU A 88 -10.87 7.41 -2.92
CA GLU A 88 -11.31 7.76 -4.26
C GLU A 88 -12.73 8.32 -4.20
N LYS A 89 -12.90 9.56 -4.67
CA LYS A 89 -14.22 10.19 -4.73
C LYS A 89 -14.95 9.69 -5.97
N LYS A 90 -15.96 8.87 -5.76
CA LYS A 90 -16.90 8.50 -6.82
C LYS A 90 -17.89 9.61 -7.06
N THR A 91 -18.30 9.74 -8.31
CA THR A 91 -19.31 10.70 -8.76
C THR A 91 -20.66 10.01 -8.98
N CYS A 92 -21.74 10.77 -9.11
CA CYS A 92 -23.04 10.20 -9.46
C CYS A 92 -23.01 9.42 -10.79
N ALA A 93 -22.21 9.87 -11.77
CA ALA A 93 -22.02 9.19 -13.05
C ALA A 93 -21.43 7.79 -12.90
N ASP A 94 -20.51 7.59 -11.93
CA ASP A 94 -19.92 6.27 -11.64
C ASP A 94 -20.97 5.25 -11.16
N TYR A 95 -22.04 5.75 -10.56
CA TYR A 95 -23.17 4.93 -10.12
C TYR A 95 -24.32 4.88 -11.16
N GLY A 96 -24.18 5.56 -12.29
CA GLY A 96 -25.16 5.58 -13.35
C GLY A 96 -26.29 6.61 -13.19
N TYR A 97 -26.07 7.65 -12.39
CA TYR A 97 -27.05 8.70 -12.12
C TYR A 97 -26.53 10.09 -12.49
N ARG A 98 -27.44 11.07 -12.52
CA ARG A 98 -27.09 12.48 -12.72
C ARG A 98 -26.67 13.12 -11.39
N SER A 99 -25.77 14.07 -11.47
CA SER A 99 -25.36 14.88 -10.30
C SER A 99 -26.33 16.02 -9.99
N THR A 100 -27.17 16.41 -10.96
CA THR A 100 -28.15 17.50 -10.83
C THR A 100 -29.50 17.09 -11.40
N ALA A 101 -30.58 17.61 -10.82
CA ALA A 101 -31.92 17.45 -11.35
C ALA A 101 -32.09 18.24 -12.66
N LEU A 102 -32.85 17.67 -13.58
CA LEU A 102 -33.27 18.38 -14.82
C LEU A 102 -34.44 19.31 -14.52
N SER A 103 -34.70 20.22 -15.47
CA SER A 103 -35.81 21.18 -15.36
C SER A 103 -37.14 20.49 -15.07
N PRO A 104 -37.89 20.88 -14.00
CA PRO A 104 -39.15 20.25 -13.62
C PRO A 104 -40.28 20.53 -14.64
N LEU A 105 -40.08 21.41 -15.58
CA LEU A 105 -41.04 21.68 -16.64
C LEU A 105 -41.17 20.52 -17.63
N LYS A 106 -40.06 19.80 -17.85
CA LYS A 106 -39.99 18.71 -18.84
C LYS A 106 -39.69 17.36 -18.26
N TRP A 107 -39.21 17.31 -17.00
CA TRP A 107 -38.69 16.11 -16.37
C TRP A 107 -39.29 15.90 -15.00
N ASP A 108 -39.53 14.65 -14.67
CA ASP A 108 -39.76 14.17 -13.31
C ASP A 108 -38.49 13.56 -12.81
N CYS A 109 -37.85 14.21 -11.83
CA CYS A 109 -36.62 13.73 -11.21
C CYS A 109 -36.90 13.29 -9.77
N SER A 110 -36.34 12.16 -9.40
CA SER A 110 -36.30 11.69 -8.01
C SER A 110 -34.85 11.65 -7.53
N SER A 111 -34.65 11.99 -6.27
CA SER A 111 -33.34 11.88 -5.63
C SER A 111 -33.05 10.43 -5.25
N VAL A 112 -31.80 10.00 -5.49
CA VAL A 112 -31.30 8.68 -5.13
C VAL A 112 -30.05 8.87 -4.28
N SER A 113 -29.99 8.21 -3.14
CA SER A 113 -28.80 8.21 -2.30
C SER A 113 -27.95 7.00 -2.63
N VAL A 114 -26.72 7.24 -3.14
CA VAL A 114 -25.75 6.20 -3.49
C VAL A 114 -24.36 6.63 -3.06
N GLY A 115 -23.64 5.75 -2.36
CA GLY A 115 -22.26 5.99 -1.93
C GLY A 115 -22.07 7.28 -1.12
N GLY A 116 -23.08 7.70 -0.35
CA GLY A 116 -23.06 8.96 0.41
C GLY A 116 -23.29 10.22 -0.44
N LEU A 117 -23.62 10.06 -1.74
CA LEU A 117 -23.95 11.13 -2.67
C LEU A 117 -25.46 11.21 -2.86
N THR A 118 -25.97 12.43 -3.04
CA THR A 118 -27.34 12.67 -3.52
C THR A 118 -27.28 12.83 -5.03
N CYS A 119 -27.85 11.86 -5.74
CA CYS A 119 -27.92 11.82 -7.20
C CYS A 119 -29.36 11.86 -7.68
N TYR A 120 -29.58 11.94 -8.97
CA TYR A 120 -30.90 12.11 -9.55
C TYR A 120 -31.15 11.15 -10.70
N GLU A 121 -32.34 10.59 -10.74
CA GLU A 121 -32.90 9.83 -11.84
C GLU A 121 -34.09 10.61 -12.40
N CYS A 122 -34.09 10.88 -13.71
CA CYS A 122 -35.10 11.71 -14.34
C CYS A 122 -35.79 10.96 -15.47
N THR A 123 -37.10 11.10 -15.55
CA THR A 123 -37.96 10.64 -16.67
C THR A 123 -38.70 11.78 -17.28
N THR A 124 -39.11 11.67 -18.57
CA THR A 124 -39.88 12.73 -19.24
C THR A 124 -41.30 12.80 -18.73
N LYS A 125 -41.83 14.00 -18.54
CA LYS A 125 -43.24 14.23 -18.17
C LYS A 125 -44.24 13.99 -19.32
N ALA A 126 -43.77 14.08 -20.55
CA ALA A 126 -44.65 13.87 -21.70
C ALA A 126 -44.98 12.39 -21.86
N SER A 127 -46.18 12.07 -22.32
CA SER A 127 -46.62 10.73 -22.71
C SER A 127 -45.84 10.25 -23.94
N SER A 128 -44.55 10.11 -23.80
CA SER A 128 -43.70 9.57 -24.86
C SER A 128 -43.62 8.05 -24.69
N THR A 129 -43.65 7.33 -25.77
CA THR A 129 -43.48 5.88 -25.81
C THR A 129 -42.04 5.43 -25.47
N CYS A 130 -41.17 6.36 -25.12
CA CYS A 130 -39.77 6.13 -24.83
C CYS A 130 -39.40 6.76 -23.49
N THR A 131 -38.76 5.97 -22.63
CA THR A 131 -38.23 6.45 -21.37
C THR A 131 -36.75 6.76 -21.56
N PRO A 132 -36.27 7.97 -21.22
CA PRO A 132 -34.85 8.27 -21.22
C PRO A 132 -34.11 7.38 -20.24
N TYR A 133 -32.93 6.93 -20.60
CA TYR A 133 -32.08 6.14 -19.73
C TYR A 133 -30.65 6.70 -19.69
N PHE A 134 -29.95 6.38 -18.63
CA PHE A 134 -28.55 6.73 -18.48
C PHE A 134 -27.66 5.61 -19.04
N ASP A 135 -26.90 5.94 -20.08
CA ASP A 135 -25.93 5.02 -20.64
C ASP A 135 -24.63 5.04 -19.82
N LYS A 136 -24.43 4.00 -19.05
CA LYS A 136 -23.26 3.85 -18.18
C LYS A 136 -21.93 3.74 -18.95
N SER A 137 -21.99 3.27 -20.19
CA SER A 137 -20.78 3.12 -21.02
C SER A 137 -20.26 4.44 -21.53
N THR A 138 -21.15 5.38 -21.82
CA THR A 138 -20.81 6.73 -22.32
C THR A 138 -20.88 7.81 -21.25
N GLY A 139 -21.44 7.51 -20.08
CA GLY A 139 -21.69 8.47 -19.02
C GLY A 139 -22.69 9.57 -19.38
N ARG A 140 -23.61 9.29 -20.33
CA ARG A 140 -24.56 10.26 -20.85
C ARG A 140 -25.99 9.76 -20.77
N TRP A 141 -26.92 10.72 -20.65
CA TRP A 141 -28.33 10.44 -20.78
C TRP A 141 -28.71 10.31 -22.26
N VAL A 142 -29.32 9.20 -22.59
CA VAL A 142 -29.93 8.97 -23.88
C VAL A 142 -31.35 9.51 -23.81
N GLN A 143 -31.63 10.56 -24.60
CA GLN A 143 -32.94 11.18 -24.66
C GLN A 143 -33.76 10.55 -25.78
N CYS A 144 -35.05 10.40 -25.50
CA CYS A 144 -36.01 9.98 -26.52
C CYS A 144 -36.37 11.18 -27.41
N SER A 145 -36.27 10.99 -28.72
CA SER A 145 -36.74 11.99 -29.66
C SER A 145 -38.25 12.12 -29.53
N ILE A 146 -38.72 13.31 -29.16
CA ILE A 146 -40.14 13.65 -29.25
C ILE A 146 -40.44 13.84 -30.75
N LYS A 147 -41.27 12.99 -31.32
CA LYS A 147 -41.81 13.19 -32.64
C LYS A 147 -42.99 14.16 -32.58
#